data_7385159b6f4d6db8ffd8b95dd9399d67
#
_entry.id   7385159b6f4d6db8ffd8b95dd9399d67
#
_cell.length_a   1.000
_cell.length_b   1.000
_cell.length_c   1.000
_cell.angle_alpha   90.00
_cell.angle_beta   90.00
_cell.angle_gamma   90.00
#
_symmetry.space_group_name_H-M   'P 1'
#
loop_
_entity.id
_entity.type
_entity.pdbx_description
1 polymer ?
#
loop_
_entity_poly.entity_id
_entity_poly.type
_entity_poly.pdbx_seq_one_letter_code
_entity_poly.pdbx_strand_id
1 'polypeptide(L)'
;MIHLLLAVIYVSFISLGLPDSLLGAAWPSIYPGFGVSVSYSGVIFCIISVGTVLSSLQSDRMTRRFGAGGVTAISVAMTAAALFGFSVSSSFWAMCLWAIPYGLGAGSVDAALNNYVALHFASRHMSWLHCMWGIGASVGPYIMGAALSSRAGWQTGYRVISVMQMVLTIIILLSLPLWKTKSGANAEEREAAPAEALTLKQIFRISGVKEVLVTFFCYCSLEQTTSLWASSYLVLNRGIAPETAAGFASLFFVGITVGRALCGFLTLKFDDTQMVRMGQGIIAIGIAAFLLPLGEAVTLAGLLLVGLGCAPIYPSIIHATPGRFGADRSQAIIGVQMASAYIGNCLMPPLFGVIANHTTIAIFPYYLLVILILMGYMHEALQKKTKAAQ
;
A
#
# COMPACT_ATOMS: atom_id res chain seq x y z
N MET A 1 8.03 11.44 24.90
CA MET A 1 6.90 10.52 24.70
C MET A 1 6.41 10.48 23.24
N ILE A 2 6.16 11.62 22.57
CA ILE A 2 5.62 11.67 21.20
C ILE A 2 6.55 11.06 20.15
N HIS A 3 7.87 11.28 20.27
CA HIS A 3 8.87 10.72 19.37
C HIS A 3 9.01 9.20 19.52
N LEU A 4 8.81 8.68 20.74
CA LEU A 4 8.83 7.24 20.97
C LEU A 4 7.62 6.56 20.31
N LEU A 5 6.42 7.14 20.44
CA LEU A 5 5.23 6.63 19.76
C LEU A 5 5.39 6.65 18.22
N LEU A 6 5.94 7.75 17.68
CA LEU A 6 6.21 7.86 16.25
C LEU A 6 7.21 6.79 15.78
N ALA A 7 8.24 6.50 16.59
CA ALA A 7 9.18 5.43 16.29
C ALA A 7 8.49 4.05 16.26
N VAL A 8 7.60 3.77 17.22
CA VAL A 8 6.80 2.53 17.22
C VAL A 8 5.92 2.43 15.98
N ILE A 9 5.29 3.53 15.57
CA ILE A 9 4.46 3.59 14.35
C ILE A 9 5.32 3.31 13.11
N TYR A 10 6.50 3.92 12.99
CA TYR A 10 7.41 3.69 11.88
C TYR A 10 7.91 2.24 11.81
N VAL A 11 8.30 1.65 12.94
CA VAL A 11 8.71 0.24 13.02
C VAL A 11 7.54 -0.68 12.66
N SER A 12 6.31 -0.32 13.03
CA SER A 12 5.11 -1.07 12.63
C SER A 12 4.92 -1.06 11.11
N PHE A 13 5.21 0.05 10.42
CA PHE A 13 5.15 0.12 8.97
C PHE A 13 6.29 -0.62 8.26
N ILE A 14 7.50 -0.64 8.82
CA ILE A 14 8.57 -1.54 8.35
C ILE A 14 8.08 -2.99 8.44
N SER A 15 7.48 -3.35 9.56
CA SER A 15 6.94 -4.69 9.79
C SER A 15 5.81 -5.08 8.83
N LEU A 16 4.99 -4.13 8.41
CA LEU A 16 3.96 -4.36 7.38
C LEU A 16 4.58 -4.65 6.00
N GLY A 17 5.65 -3.91 5.65
CA GLY A 17 6.34 -4.11 4.36
C GLY A 17 7.11 -5.43 4.28
N LEU A 18 7.68 -5.90 5.39
CA LEU A 18 8.54 -7.10 5.41
C LEU A 18 7.91 -8.33 4.72
N PRO A 19 6.64 -8.70 4.97
CA PRO A 19 6.06 -9.90 4.37
C PRO A 19 5.45 -9.69 2.99
N ASP A 20 5.23 -8.47 2.52
CA ASP A 20 4.50 -8.19 1.27
C ASP A 20 5.15 -8.80 0.03
N SER A 21 6.48 -8.90 0.01
CA SER A 21 7.26 -9.47 -1.09
C SER A 21 7.74 -10.91 -0.85
N LEU A 22 7.46 -11.48 0.33
CA LEU A 22 7.95 -12.82 0.70
C LEU A 22 7.37 -13.94 -0.14
N LEU A 23 6.06 -13.88 -0.42
CA LEU A 23 5.41 -14.92 -1.20
C LEU A 23 6.06 -15.02 -2.59
N GLY A 24 6.28 -13.89 -3.25
CA GLY A 24 6.95 -13.85 -4.56
C GLY A 24 8.38 -14.38 -4.50
N ALA A 25 9.15 -14.00 -3.48
CA ALA A 25 10.54 -14.42 -3.31
C ALA A 25 10.68 -15.92 -2.97
N ALA A 26 9.75 -16.47 -2.18
CA ALA A 26 9.78 -17.86 -1.72
C ALA A 26 9.10 -18.83 -2.70
N TRP A 27 8.15 -18.36 -3.50
CA TRP A 27 7.26 -19.21 -4.28
C TRP A 27 7.98 -20.18 -5.23
N PRO A 28 9.06 -19.79 -5.94
CA PRO A 28 9.82 -20.74 -6.78
C PRO A 28 10.34 -21.97 -6.02
N SER A 29 10.58 -21.83 -4.71
CA SER A 29 11.04 -22.92 -3.83
C SER A 29 9.88 -23.67 -3.16
N ILE A 30 8.66 -23.11 -3.16
CA ILE A 30 7.48 -23.67 -2.49
C ILE A 30 6.67 -24.57 -3.44
N TYR A 31 6.30 -24.04 -4.61
CA TYR A 31 5.34 -24.69 -5.49
C TYR A 31 5.73 -26.11 -5.94
N PRO A 32 7.02 -26.40 -6.22
CA PRO A 32 7.40 -27.75 -6.63
C PRO A 32 7.21 -28.76 -5.50
N GLY A 33 7.51 -28.37 -4.26
CA GLY A 33 7.35 -29.22 -3.08
C GLY A 33 5.89 -29.54 -2.75
N PHE A 34 4.95 -28.69 -3.18
CA PHE A 34 3.50 -28.93 -3.01
C PHE A 34 2.85 -29.59 -4.23
N GLY A 35 3.58 -29.81 -5.32
CA GLY A 35 3.06 -30.42 -6.55
C GLY A 35 1.98 -29.56 -7.23
N VAL A 36 2.02 -28.25 -7.10
CA VAL A 36 1.05 -27.31 -7.68
C VAL A 36 1.70 -26.47 -8.80
N SER A 37 0.88 -25.84 -9.63
CA SER A 37 1.35 -24.92 -10.67
C SER A 37 1.89 -23.62 -10.08
N VAL A 38 2.84 -22.98 -10.76
CA VAL A 38 3.37 -21.66 -10.38
C VAL A 38 2.27 -20.59 -10.20
N SER A 39 1.19 -20.68 -10.95
CA SER A 39 0.04 -19.76 -10.89
C SER A 39 -0.76 -19.82 -9.58
N TYR A 40 -0.57 -20.85 -8.77
CA TYR A 40 -1.29 -21.04 -7.51
C TYR A 40 -0.90 -19.99 -6.44
N SER A 41 0.23 -19.29 -6.58
CA SER A 41 0.53 -18.10 -5.77
C SER A 41 -0.57 -17.04 -5.86
N GLY A 42 -1.19 -16.92 -7.03
CA GLY A 42 -2.30 -15.99 -7.26
C GLY A 42 -3.52 -16.32 -6.38
N VAL A 43 -3.78 -17.59 -6.06
CA VAL A 43 -4.87 -17.96 -5.16
C VAL A 43 -4.60 -17.45 -3.74
N ILE A 44 -3.38 -17.66 -3.22
CA ILE A 44 -2.98 -17.15 -1.90
C ILE A 44 -3.09 -15.62 -1.89
N PHE A 45 -2.57 -14.95 -2.92
CA PHE A 45 -2.66 -13.50 -3.07
C PHE A 45 -4.11 -13.00 -3.09
N CYS A 46 -5.01 -13.67 -3.81
CA CYS A 46 -6.43 -13.32 -3.83
C CYS A 46 -7.08 -13.47 -2.44
N ILE A 47 -6.77 -14.55 -1.71
CA ILE A 47 -7.30 -14.76 -0.35
C ILE A 47 -6.84 -13.64 0.58
N ILE A 48 -5.55 -13.30 0.55
CA ILE A 48 -4.98 -12.19 1.32
C ILE A 48 -5.69 -10.89 0.95
N SER A 49 -5.81 -10.57 -0.33
CA SER A 49 -6.42 -9.32 -0.82
C SER A 49 -7.88 -9.19 -0.42
N VAL A 50 -8.67 -10.24 -0.53
CA VAL A 50 -10.08 -10.26 -0.07
C VAL A 50 -10.14 -10.03 1.44
N GLY A 51 -9.31 -10.72 2.22
CA GLY A 51 -9.21 -10.52 3.67
C GLY A 51 -8.85 -9.08 4.03
N THR A 52 -7.89 -8.48 3.31
CA THR A 52 -7.44 -7.10 3.50
C THR A 52 -8.55 -6.10 3.19
N VAL A 53 -9.29 -6.28 2.09
CA VAL A 53 -10.45 -5.43 1.75
C VAL A 53 -11.52 -5.51 2.84
N LEU A 54 -11.90 -6.72 3.25
CA LEU A 54 -12.92 -6.90 4.29
C LEU A 54 -12.50 -6.28 5.63
N SER A 55 -11.25 -6.45 6.00
CA SER A 55 -10.68 -5.90 7.24
C SER A 55 -10.60 -4.37 7.21
N SER A 56 -10.17 -3.80 6.08
CA SER A 56 -10.13 -2.33 5.90
C SER A 56 -11.51 -1.70 6.03
N LEU A 57 -12.55 -2.34 5.47
CA LEU A 57 -13.94 -1.88 5.61
C LEU A 57 -14.48 -1.96 7.05
N GLN A 58 -13.93 -2.86 7.87
CA GLN A 58 -14.29 -2.98 9.29
C GLN A 58 -13.40 -2.12 10.22
N SER A 59 -12.37 -1.46 9.69
CA SER A 59 -11.35 -0.76 10.46
C SER A 59 -11.92 0.32 11.39
N ASP A 60 -12.97 1.05 10.97
CA ASP A 60 -13.64 2.05 11.80
C ASP A 60 -14.25 1.43 13.07
N ARG A 61 -15.00 0.32 12.92
CA ARG A 61 -15.60 -0.38 14.08
C ARG A 61 -14.54 -0.92 15.03
N MET A 62 -13.48 -1.50 14.46
CA MET A 62 -12.37 -2.04 15.24
C MET A 62 -11.62 -0.95 15.99
N THR A 63 -11.34 0.18 15.32
CA THR A 63 -10.63 1.32 15.92
C THR A 63 -11.45 2.00 17.01
N ARG A 64 -12.77 2.14 16.83
CA ARG A 64 -13.67 2.64 17.89
C ARG A 64 -13.69 1.75 19.13
N ARG A 65 -13.59 0.41 18.94
CA ARG A 65 -13.67 -0.54 20.05
C ARG A 65 -12.33 -0.71 20.77
N PHE A 66 -11.22 -0.78 20.05
CA PHE A 66 -9.90 -1.15 20.58
C PHE A 66 -8.89 0.00 20.57
N GLY A 67 -9.21 1.13 19.93
CA GLY A 67 -8.27 2.21 19.65
C GLY A 67 -7.25 1.83 18.55
N ALA A 68 -6.54 2.83 17.99
CA ALA A 68 -5.56 2.59 16.94
C ALA A 68 -4.41 1.67 17.40
N GLY A 69 -3.89 1.87 18.61
CA GLY A 69 -2.83 1.01 19.17
C GLY A 69 -3.28 -0.42 19.39
N GLY A 70 -4.52 -0.64 19.89
CA GLY A 70 -5.08 -1.98 20.08
C GLY A 70 -5.30 -2.71 18.75
N VAL A 71 -5.84 -2.02 17.74
CA VAL A 71 -5.98 -2.59 16.38
C VAL A 71 -4.62 -2.95 15.82
N THR A 72 -3.62 -2.08 15.97
CA THR A 72 -2.24 -2.35 15.52
C THR A 72 -1.68 -3.61 16.18
N ALA A 73 -1.81 -3.74 17.50
CA ALA A 73 -1.32 -4.91 18.24
C ALA A 73 -1.99 -6.22 17.79
N ILE A 74 -3.33 -6.22 17.68
CA ILE A 74 -4.10 -7.39 17.23
C ILE A 74 -3.71 -7.77 15.80
N SER A 75 -3.61 -6.80 14.91
CA SER A 75 -3.29 -7.01 13.50
C SER A 75 -1.88 -7.58 13.30
N VAL A 76 -0.88 -6.99 13.97
CA VAL A 76 0.51 -7.50 13.90
C VAL A 76 0.62 -8.89 14.52
N ALA A 77 -0.11 -9.18 15.60
CA ALA A 77 -0.18 -10.53 16.15
C ALA A 77 -0.81 -11.54 15.17
N MET A 78 -1.88 -11.15 14.47
CA MET A 78 -2.53 -12.00 13.46
C MET A 78 -1.59 -12.28 12.28
N THR A 79 -0.90 -11.27 11.77
CA THR A 79 0.08 -11.46 10.67
C THR A 79 1.27 -12.28 11.13
N ALA A 80 1.77 -12.08 12.36
CA ALA A 80 2.83 -12.89 12.95
C ALA A 80 2.43 -14.38 13.04
N ALA A 81 1.22 -14.67 13.55
CA ALA A 81 0.68 -16.03 13.64
C ALA A 81 0.51 -16.66 12.24
N ALA A 82 0.03 -15.88 11.26
CA ALA A 82 -0.13 -16.35 9.90
C ALA A 82 1.22 -16.68 9.23
N LEU A 83 2.24 -15.84 9.41
CA LEU A 83 3.60 -16.11 8.90
C LEU A 83 4.22 -17.34 9.57
N PHE A 84 3.99 -17.51 10.88
CA PHE A 84 4.38 -18.74 11.55
C PHE A 84 3.66 -19.94 10.94
N GLY A 85 2.35 -19.83 10.72
CA GLY A 85 1.55 -20.84 10.04
C GLY A 85 2.06 -21.19 8.65
N PHE A 86 2.45 -20.19 7.83
CA PHE A 86 3.13 -20.43 6.57
C PHE A 86 4.40 -21.24 6.78
N SER A 87 5.23 -20.91 7.79
CA SER A 87 6.50 -21.58 8.06
C SER A 87 6.38 -23.06 8.44
N VAL A 88 5.24 -23.48 8.93
CA VAL A 88 4.97 -24.90 9.32
C VAL A 88 4.02 -25.61 8.35
N SER A 89 3.58 -24.93 7.30
CA SER A 89 2.66 -25.50 6.31
C SER A 89 3.35 -26.57 5.49
N SER A 90 2.73 -27.75 5.43
CA SER A 90 3.18 -28.90 4.62
C SER A 90 2.38 -29.08 3.33
N SER A 91 1.39 -28.23 3.07
CA SER A 91 0.54 -28.28 1.88
C SER A 91 0.10 -26.89 1.42
N PHE A 92 -0.26 -26.80 0.14
CA PHE A 92 -0.83 -25.59 -0.44
C PHE A 92 -2.09 -25.10 0.30
N TRP A 93 -2.98 -26.03 0.63
CA TRP A 93 -4.24 -25.68 1.31
C TRP A 93 -4.02 -25.14 2.74
N ALA A 94 -2.99 -25.66 3.42
CA ALA A 94 -2.61 -25.10 4.74
C ALA A 94 -2.13 -23.65 4.60
N MET A 95 -1.37 -23.31 3.56
CA MET A 95 -1.01 -21.91 3.28
C MET A 95 -2.24 -21.05 2.95
N CYS A 96 -3.18 -21.57 2.16
CA CYS A 96 -4.44 -20.86 1.89
C CYS A 96 -5.23 -20.57 3.17
N LEU A 97 -5.26 -21.50 4.13
CA LEU A 97 -5.92 -21.29 5.42
C LEU A 97 -5.25 -20.17 6.22
N TRP A 98 -3.92 -20.16 6.29
CA TRP A 98 -3.16 -19.11 6.98
C TRP A 98 -3.17 -17.76 6.25
N ALA A 99 -3.45 -17.74 4.95
CA ALA A 99 -3.62 -16.49 4.20
C ALA A 99 -4.84 -15.68 4.68
N ILE A 100 -5.86 -16.33 5.26
CA ILE A 100 -7.06 -15.65 5.80
C ILE A 100 -6.69 -14.71 6.97
N PRO A 101 -6.12 -15.19 8.09
CA PRO A 101 -5.74 -14.30 9.20
C PRO A 101 -4.65 -13.30 8.77
N TYR A 102 -3.80 -13.63 7.81
CA TYR A 102 -2.84 -12.69 7.25
C TYR A 102 -3.54 -11.48 6.63
N GLY A 103 -4.46 -11.70 5.69
CA GLY A 103 -5.18 -10.60 5.01
C GLY A 103 -6.04 -9.78 5.99
N LEU A 104 -6.74 -10.45 6.92
CA LEU A 104 -7.55 -9.76 7.93
C LEU A 104 -6.68 -8.90 8.86
N GLY A 105 -5.47 -9.32 9.20
CA GLY A 105 -4.53 -8.53 9.99
C GLY A 105 -4.02 -7.31 9.20
N ALA A 106 -3.62 -7.50 7.95
CA ALA A 106 -2.99 -6.45 7.15
C ALA A 106 -3.89 -5.21 6.92
N GLY A 107 -5.18 -5.41 6.58
CA GLY A 107 -6.04 -4.31 6.19
C GLY A 107 -6.43 -3.34 7.31
N SER A 108 -6.75 -3.85 8.49
CA SER A 108 -7.17 -2.99 9.61
C SER A 108 -6.02 -2.14 10.16
N VAL A 109 -4.80 -2.68 10.22
CA VAL A 109 -3.64 -1.93 10.73
C VAL A 109 -3.26 -0.81 9.78
N ASP A 110 -3.29 -1.06 8.48
CA ASP A 110 -2.97 -0.05 7.47
C ASP A 110 -3.92 1.14 7.59
N ALA A 111 -5.23 0.89 7.59
CA ALA A 111 -6.24 1.94 7.75
C ALA A 111 -6.13 2.68 9.10
N ALA A 112 -5.90 1.96 10.20
CA ALA A 112 -5.84 2.55 11.54
C ALA A 112 -4.61 3.44 11.73
N LEU A 113 -3.42 3.00 11.30
CA LEU A 113 -2.19 3.77 11.42
C LEU A 113 -2.17 4.97 10.48
N ASN A 114 -2.63 4.82 9.23
CA ASN A 114 -2.76 5.93 8.31
C ASN A 114 -3.67 7.03 8.86
N ASN A 115 -4.86 6.66 9.39
CA ASN A 115 -5.75 7.63 10.00
C ASN A 115 -5.14 8.27 11.26
N TYR A 116 -4.50 7.47 12.11
CA TYR A 116 -3.84 7.99 13.32
C TYR A 116 -2.78 9.04 12.97
N VAL A 117 -1.92 8.76 11.99
CA VAL A 117 -0.88 9.68 11.53
C VAL A 117 -1.51 10.92 10.87
N ALA A 118 -2.55 10.76 10.06
CA ALA A 118 -3.25 11.88 9.42
C ALA A 118 -3.90 12.84 10.44
N LEU A 119 -4.37 12.31 11.57
CA LEU A 119 -5.00 13.13 12.62
C LEU A 119 -4.01 13.81 13.57
N HIS A 120 -2.83 13.20 13.81
CA HIS A 120 -1.97 13.62 14.92
C HIS A 120 -0.61 14.15 14.49
N PHE A 121 -0.23 14.00 13.22
CA PHE A 121 1.10 14.36 12.72
C PHE A 121 1.01 15.15 11.41
N ALA A 122 2.08 15.90 11.10
CA ALA A 122 2.18 16.65 9.85
C ALA A 122 2.37 15.71 8.63
N SER A 123 2.02 16.18 7.44
CA SER A 123 2.09 15.45 6.16
C SER A 123 3.44 14.77 5.88
N ARG A 124 4.57 15.39 6.33
CA ARG A 124 5.91 14.80 6.23
C ARG A 124 6.01 13.42 6.90
N HIS A 125 5.32 13.22 8.03
CA HIS A 125 5.34 11.94 8.74
C HIS A 125 4.56 10.86 8.00
N MET A 126 3.52 11.25 7.25
CA MET A 126 2.81 10.33 6.36
C MET A 126 3.72 9.83 5.23
N SER A 127 4.46 10.75 4.58
CA SER A 127 5.42 10.38 3.53
C SER A 127 6.53 9.47 4.06
N TRP A 128 7.10 9.77 5.24
CA TRP A 128 8.12 8.94 5.86
C TRP A 128 7.58 7.61 6.36
N LEU A 129 6.33 7.55 6.80
CA LEU A 129 5.64 6.31 7.16
C LEU A 129 5.67 5.31 5.98
N HIS A 130 5.28 5.78 4.79
CA HIS A 130 5.31 4.96 3.58
C HIS A 130 6.72 4.66 3.06
N CYS A 131 7.71 5.52 3.36
CA CYS A 131 9.12 5.22 3.14
C CYS A 131 9.55 4.02 4.02
N MET A 132 9.14 3.98 5.28
CA MET A 132 9.43 2.86 6.20
C MET A 132 8.82 1.54 5.70
N TRP A 133 7.59 1.57 5.17
CA TRP A 133 7.01 0.40 4.50
C TRP A 133 7.91 -0.09 3.35
N GLY A 134 8.39 0.83 2.50
CA GLY A 134 9.29 0.52 1.39
C GLY A 134 10.61 -0.13 1.84
N ILE A 135 11.18 0.30 2.98
CA ILE A 135 12.34 -0.34 3.60
C ILE A 135 12.00 -1.79 3.97
N GLY A 136 10.86 -2.02 4.62
CA GLY A 136 10.39 -3.37 4.98
C GLY A 136 10.23 -4.26 3.75
N ALA A 137 9.53 -3.78 2.72
CA ALA A 137 9.31 -4.50 1.48
C ALA A 137 10.61 -4.84 0.73
N SER A 138 11.65 -4.01 0.88
CA SER A 138 12.97 -4.27 0.32
C SER A 138 13.77 -5.28 1.13
N VAL A 139 13.68 -5.24 2.47
CA VAL A 139 14.46 -6.12 3.36
C VAL A 139 13.91 -7.54 3.39
N GLY A 140 12.58 -7.72 3.28
CA GLY A 140 11.93 -9.03 3.32
C GLY A 140 12.55 -10.07 2.38
N PRO A 141 12.69 -9.79 1.06
CA PRO A 141 13.34 -10.70 0.11
C PRO A 141 14.79 -11.05 0.43
N TYR A 142 15.56 -10.12 1.02
CA TYR A 142 16.93 -10.41 1.45
C TYR A 142 16.97 -11.43 2.60
N ILE A 143 16.05 -11.32 3.56
CA ILE A 143 15.92 -12.31 4.65
C ILE A 143 15.55 -13.68 4.07
N MET A 144 14.60 -13.71 3.11
CA MET A 144 14.20 -14.95 2.44
C MET A 144 15.36 -15.52 1.60
N GLY A 145 16.06 -14.68 0.85
CA GLY A 145 17.22 -15.08 0.04
C GLY A 145 18.34 -15.65 0.91
N ALA A 146 18.65 -15.06 2.05
CA ALA A 146 19.62 -15.58 3.01
C ALA A 146 19.20 -16.95 3.58
N ALA A 147 17.91 -17.14 3.89
CA ALA A 147 17.39 -18.43 4.34
C ALA A 147 17.49 -19.51 3.27
N LEU A 148 17.20 -19.18 2.02
CA LEU A 148 17.33 -20.11 0.89
C LEU A 148 18.79 -20.45 0.59
N SER A 149 19.70 -19.47 0.60
CA SER A 149 21.13 -19.65 0.33
C SER A 149 21.83 -20.48 1.40
N SER A 150 21.41 -20.35 2.67
CA SER A 150 21.95 -21.14 3.78
C SER A 150 21.38 -22.56 3.86
N ARG A 151 20.58 -22.99 2.89
CA ARG A 151 19.86 -24.29 2.88
C ARG A 151 18.89 -24.49 4.05
N ALA A 152 18.57 -23.43 4.80
CA ALA A 152 17.61 -23.50 5.91
C ALA A 152 16.15 -23.57 5.43
N GLY A 153 15.92 -23.41 4.13
CA GLY A 153 14.61 -23.49 3.49
C GLY A 153 13.77 -22.22 3.64
N TRP A 154 12.78 -22.10 2.77
CA TRP A 154 11.83 -20.97 2.76
C TRP A 154 11.05 -20.84 4.10
N GLN A 155 10.82 -21.96 4.80
CA GLN A 155 10.16 -21.99 6.11
C GLN A 155 10.89 -21.12 7.11
N THR A 156 12.21 -21.13 7.09
CA THR A 156 13.05 -20.33 8.00
C THR A 156 12.90 -18.84 7.72
N GLY A 157 12.81 -18.42 6.45
CA GLY A 157 12.55 -17.02 6.09
C GLY A 157 11.23 -16.50 6.68
N TYR A 158 10.14 -17.25 6.53
CA TYR A 158 8.86 -16.92 7.15
C TYR A 158 8.93 -16.91 8.68
N ARG A 159 9.62 -17.89 9.28
CA ARG A 159 9.77 -17.98 10.75
C ARG A 159 10.53 -16.81 11.34
N VAL A 160 11.61 -16.38 10.70
CA VAL A 160 12.38 -15.21 11.14
C VAL A 160 11.50 -13.96 11.18
N ILE A 161 10.76 -13.68 10.10
CA ILE A 161 9.89 -12.50 10.06
C ILE A 161 8.72 -12.64 11.04
N SER A 162 8.15 -13.83 11.20
CA SER A 162 7.13 -14.09 12.22
C SER A 162 7.64 -13.74 13.63
N VAL A 163 8.85 -14.19 13.99
CA VAL A 163 9.45 -13.87 15.30
C VAL A 163 9.66 -12.35 15.45
N MET A 164 10.16 -11.69 14.41
CA MET A 164 10.30 -10.22 14.44
C MET A 164 8.95 -9.52 14.69
N GLN A 165 7.88 -9.98 14.05
CA GLN A 165 6.54 -9.44 14.27
C GLN A 165 5.96 -9.80 15.65
N MET A 166 6.26 -10.97 16.20
CA MET A 166 5.89 -11.32 17.59
C MET A 166 6.55 -10.37 18.59
N VAL A 167 7.86 -10.10 18.44
CA VAL A 167 8.58 -9.13 19.28
C VAL A 167 7.96 -7.74 19.14
N LEU A 168 7.67 -7.32 17.92
CA LEU A 168 7.00 -6.04 17.70
C LEU A 168 5.60 -5.98 18.33
N THR A 169 4.84 -7.06 18.29
CA THR A 169 3.54 -7.15 18.96
C THR A 169 3.68 -6.85 20.46
N ILE A 170 4.69 -7.43 21.11
CA ILE A 170 4.98 -7.17 22.54
C ILE A 170 5.32 -5.69 22.75
N ILE A 171 6.17 -5.11 21.88
CA ILE A 171 6.54 -3.69 21.96
C ILE A 171 5.30 -2.80 21.81
N ILE A 172 4.40 -3.11 20.87
CA ILE A 172 3.15 -2.35 20.65
C ILE A 172 2.25 -2.47 21.89
N LEU A 173 2.09 -3.67 22.45
CA LEU A 173 1.29 -3.88 23.67
C LEU A 173 1.84 -3.08 24.87
N LEU A 174 3.16 -3.05 25.06
CA LEU A 174 3.81 -2.24 26.09
C LEU A 174 3.68 -0.74 25.81
N SER A 175 3.54 -0.33 24.56
CA SER A 175 3.38 1.07 24.14
C SER A 175 1.93 1.59 24.23
N LEU A 176 0.93 0.73 24.49
CA LEU A 176 -0.49 1.12 24.53
C LEU A 176 -0.80 2.36 25.41
N PRO A 177 -0.14 2.56 26.58
CA PRO A 177 -0.35 3.78 27.35
C PRO A 177 0.03 5.06 26.60
N LEU A 178 1.01 5.01 25.69
CA LEU A 178 1.46 6.17 24.90
C LEU A 178 0.40 6.64 23.88
N TRP A 179 -0.45 5.73 23.40
CA TRP A 179 -1.52 6.03 22.44
C TRP A 179 -2.69 6.77 23.10
N LYS A 180 -2.95 6.52 24.39
CA LYS A 180 -4.00 7.13 25.17
C LYS A 180 -3.72 8.61 25.51
N THR A 181 -2.47 8.97 25.70
CA THR A 181 -2.05 10.30 26.18
C THR A 181 -2.36 11.42 25.17
N LYS A 182 -2.47 11.12 23.86
CA LYS A 182 -2.89 12.09 22.85
C LYS A 182 -4.39 12.10 22.59
N SER A 183 -5.09 11.02 22.92
CA SER A 183 -6.55 10.95 22.82
C SER A 183 -7.23 11.83 23.87
N GLY A 184 -6.56 12.07 25.02
CA GLY A 184 -7.13 12.77 26.16
C GLY A 184 -7.39 14.28 25.97
N ALA A 185 -6.61 14.97 25.13
CA ALA A 185 -6.80 16.42 24.92
C ALA A 185 -8.03 16.77 24.04
N ASN A 186 -8.53 15.80 23.26
CA ASN A 186 -9.75 15.93 22.44
C ASN A 186 -10.83 14.90 22.82
N ALA A 187 -10.60 14.11 23.88
CA ALA A 187 -11.53 13.05 24.30
C ALA A 187 -12.74 13.61 25.03
N GLU A 188 -12.59 14.74 25.74
CA GLU A 188 -13.70 15.38 26.46
C GLU A 188 -14.80 15.92 25.52
N GLU A 189 -14.44 16.31 24.29
CA GLU A 189 -15.42 16.67 23.26
C GLU A 189 -16.00 15.45 22.51
N ARG A 190 -15.36 14.26 22.60
CA ARG A 190 -15.79 13.03 21.91
C ARG A 190 -16.57 12.05 22.78
N GLU A 191 -16.58 12.22 24.12
CA GLU A 191 -17.38 11.39 25.04
C GLU A 191 -18.89 11.71 25.01
N ALA A 192 -19.32 12.75 24.31
CA ALA A 192 -20.71 13.17 24.21
C ALA A 192 -21.48 12.50 23.05
N ALA A 193 -21.36 11.24 22.83
CA ALA A 193 -22.24 10.23 22.22
C ALA A 193 -21.41 9.14 21.52
N PRO A 194 -21.71 7.86 21.66
CA PRO A 194 -21.16 6.80 20.81
C PRO A 194 -21.74 7.00 19.40
N ALA A 195 -21.05 7.81 18.57
CA ALA A 195 -21.44 7.95 17.18
C ALA A 195 -21.37 6.55 16.54
N GLU A 196 -22.49 6.02 16.06
CA GLU A 196 -22.55 4.74 15.38
C GLU A 196 -21.58 4.73 14.20
N ALA A 197 -20.92 3.57 13.97
CA ALA A 197 -20.06 3.39 12.84
C ALA A 197 -20.83 3.64 11.54
N LEU A 198 -20.29 4.49 10.65
CA LEU A 198 -20.94 4.84 9.41
C LEU A 198 -21.12 3.60 8.52
N THR A 199 -22.31 3.45 7.97
CA THR A 199 -22.59 2.44 6.95
C THR A 199 -21.97 2.86 5.60
N LEU A 200 -21.63 1.90 4.75
CA LEU A 200 -21.12 2.19 3.40
C LEU A 200 -22.05 3.14 2.62
N LYS A 201 -23.36 2.96 2.74
CA LYS A 201 -24.37 3.82 2.09
C LYS A 201 -24.27 5.28 2.57
N GLN A 202 -24.02 5.50 3.85
CA GLN A 202 -23.81 6.84 4.41
C GLN A 202 -22.50 7.43 3.92
N ILE A 203 -21.41 6.67 3.90
CA ILE A 203 -20.10 7.08 3.41
C ILE A 203 -20.19 7.54 1.95
N PHE A 204 -20.82 6.75 1.06
CA PHE A 204 -20.98 7.09 -0.35
C PHE A 204 -21.88 8.30 -0.62
N ARG A 205 -22.66 8.77 0.37
CA ARG A 205 -23.47 10.00 0.28
C ARG A 205 -22.71 11.27 0.68
N ILE A 206 -21.54 11.14 1.31
CA ILE A 206 -20.71 12.29 1.67
C ILE A 206 -20.17 12.92 0.39
N SER A 207 -20.33 14.24 0.25
CA SER A 207 -19.83 14.98 -0.92
C SER A 207 -18.31 14.85 -1.03
N GLY A 208 -17.80 14.52 -2.21
CA GLY A 208 -16.37 14.34 -2.49
C GLY A 208 -15.83 12.94 -2.20
N VAL A 209 -16.54 12.07 -1.49
CA VAL A 209 -16.03 10.72 -1.16
C VAL A 209 -15.86 9.87 -2.41
N LYS A 210 -16.83 9.87 -3.33
CA LYS A 210 -16.71 9.09 -4.59
C LYS A 210 -15.49 9.51 -5.40
N GLU A 211 -15.24 10.81 -5.45
CA GLU A 211 -14.13 11.39 -6.17
C GLU A 211 -12.78 10.97 -5.57
N VAL A 212 -12.63 11.02 -4.26
CA VAL A 212 -11.39 10.58 -3.60
C VAL A 212 -11.17 9.08 -3.73
N LEU A 213 -12.23 8.27 -3.66
CA LEU A 213 -12.14 6.82 -3.83
C LEU A 213 -11.67 6.45 -5.25
N VAL A 214 -12.25 7.08 -6.29
CA VAL A 214 -11.83 6.84 -7.67
C VAL A 214 -10.41 7.37 -7.91
N THR A 215 -10.05 8.54 -7.37
CA THR A 215 -8.67 9.06 -7.44
C THR A 215 -7.68 8.06 -6.86
N PHE A 216 -7.98 7.51 -5.70
CA PHE A 216 -7.11 6.59 -4.98
C PHE A 216 -7.05 5.20 -5.66
N PHE A 217 -8.18 4.71 -6.15
CA PHE A 217 -8.26 3.53 -7.02
C PHE A 217 -7.37 3.66 -8.24
N CYS A 218 -7.48 4.78 -8.97
CA CYS A 218 -6.67 5.03 -10.16
C CYS A 218 -5.18 5.09 -9.84
N TYR A 219 -4.81 5.75 -8.74
CA TYR A 219 -3.42 5.81 -8.29
C TYR A 219 -2.85 4.40 -8.06
N CYS A 220 -3.51 3.60 -7.23
CA CYS A 220 -3.06 2.25 -6.89
C CYS A 220 -3.05 1.33 -8.12
N SER A 221 -4.02 1.48 -9.01
CA SER A 221 -4.09 0.76 -10.28
C SER A 221 -2.90 1.09 -11.19
N LEU A 222 -2.52 2.36 -11.28
CA LEU A 222 -1.39 2.82 -12.09
C LEU A 222 -0.07 2.31 -11.51
N GLU A 223 0.13 2.48 -10.19
CA GLU A 223 1.32 2.02 -9.47
C GLU A 223 1.51 0.51 -9.66
N GLN A 224 0.49 -0.28 -9.38
CA GLN A 224 0.58 -1.73 -9.44
C GLN A 224 0.69 -2.27 -10.88
N THR A 225 0.02 -1.64 -11.84
CA THR A 225 0.15 -2.02 -13.25
C THR A 225 1.57 -1.73 -13.76
N THR A 226 2.14 -0.58 -13.38
CA THR A 226 3.52 -0.25 -13.74
C THR A 226 4.50 -1.23 -13.12
N SER A 227 4.35 -1.51 -11.83
CA SER A 227 5.17 -2.47 -11.10
C SER A 227 5.20 -3.85 -11.76
N LEU A 228 4.05 -4.34 -12.20
CA LEU A 228 3.92 -5.69 -12.75
C LEU A 228 4.37 -5.79 -14.22
N TRP A 229 4.06 -4.78 -15.03
CA TRP A 229 4.17 -4.88 -16.49
C TRP A 229 5.36 -4.14 -17.10
N ALA A 230 6.09 -3.30 -16.32
CA ALA A 230 7.22 -2.53 -16.84
C ALA A 230 8.29 -3.42 -17.49
N SER A 231 8.71 -4.50 -16.82
CA SER A 231 9.72 -5.43 -17.37
C SER A 231 9.22 -6.09 -18.67
N SER A 232 7.98 -6.58 -18.69
CA SER A 232 7.39 -7.17 -19.90
C SER A 232 7.31 -6.18 -21.06
N TYR A 233 6.96 -4.91 -20.78
CA TYR A 233 6.96 -3.86 -21.79
C TYR A 233 8.35 -3.59 -22.34
N LEU A 234 9.38 -3.56 -21.49
CA LEU A 234 10.78 -3.39 -21.93
C LEU A 234 11.25 -4.53 -22.82
N VAL A 235 10.93 -5.77 -22.45
CA VAL A 235 11.32 -6.95 -23.24
C VAL A 235 10.57 -7.00 -24.57
N LEU A 236 9.25 -7.01 -24.53
CA LEU A 236 8.40 -7.33 -25.68
C LEU A 236 8.20 -6.15 -26.63
N ASN A 237 8.29 -4.90 -26.16
CA ASN A 237 8.10 -3.70 -26.98
C ASN A 237 9.40 -2.96 -27.30
N ARG A 238 10.40 -3.01 -26.43
CA ARG A 238 11.70 -2.33 -26.61
C ARG A 238 12.84 -3.27 -26.99
N GLY A 239 12.62 -4.59 -26.98
CA GLY A 239 13.62 -5.59 -27.34
C GLY A 239 14.78 -5.72 -26.36
N ILE A 240 14.62 -5.24 -25.11
CA ILE A 240 15.65 -5.31 -24.08
C ILE A 240 15.74 -6.74 -23.56
N ALA A 241 16.95 -7.25 -23.34
CA ALA A 241 17.16 -8.60 -22.81
C ALA A 241 16.47 -8.77 -21.45
N PRO A 242 15.81 -9.92 -21.18
CA PRO A 242 15.00 -10.12 -19.96
C PRO A 242 15.75 -9.84 -18.65
N GLU A 243 17.03 -10.23 -18.57
CA GLU A 243 17.87 -10.02 -17.39
C GLU A 243 18.09 -8.53 -17.12
N THR A 244 18.33 -7.76 -18.17
CA THR A 244 18.53 -6.31 -18.12
C THR A 244 17.21 -5.59 -17.84
N ALA A 245 16.11 -6.02 -18.47
CA ALA A 245 14.79 -5.45 -18.28
C ALA A 245 14.27 -5.58 -16.84
N ALA A 246 14.56 -6.71 -16.18
CA ALA A 246 14.24 -6.91 -14.77
C ALA A 246 14.97 -5.91 -13.87
N GLY A 247 16.28 -5.69 -14.13
CA GLY A 247 17.05 -4.67 -13.42
C GLY A 247 16.53 -3.25 -13.69
N PHE A 248 16.15 -2.94 -14.93
CA PHE A 248 15.63 -1.63 -15.31
C PHE A 248 14.23 -1.34 -14.73
N ALA A 249 13.39 -2.36 -14.63
CA ALA A 249 12.07 -2.23 -13.99
C ALA A 249 12.20 -1.80 -12.51
N SER A 250 13.32 -2.11 -11.85
CA SER A 250 13.58 -1.65 -10.48
C SER A 250 13.71 -0.13 -10.35
N LEU A 251 14.00 0.60 -11.44
CA LEU A 251 14.06 2.06 -11.44
C LEU A 251 12.72 2.70 -11.01
N PHE A 252 11.61 2.05 -11.32
CA PHE A 252 10.30 2.49 -10.83
C PHE A 252 10.23 2.49 -9.30
N PHE A 253 10.70 1.41 -8.66
CA PHE A 253 10.72 1.31 -7.19
C PHE A 253 11.75 2.25 -6.55
N VAL A 254 12.90 2.45 -7.20
CA VAL A 254 13.89 3.47 -6.80
C VAL A 254 13.24 4.85 -6.84
N GLY A 255 12.50 5.15 -7.92
CA GLY A 255 11.74 6.41 -8.04
C GLY A 255 10.75 6.61 -6.88
N ILE A 256 9.94 5.60 -6.57
CA ILE A 256 8.99 5.65 -5.45
C ILE A 256 9.73 5.87 -4.12
N THR A 257 10.77 5.09 -3.84
CA THR A 257 11.46 5.12 -2.54
C THR A 257 12.16 6.45 -2.33
N VAL A 258 12.95 6.90 -3.29
CA VAL A 258 13.62 8.22 -3.25
C VAL A 258 12.59 9.33 -3.21
N GLY A 259 11.54 9.24 -4.03
CA GLY A 259 10.46 10.21 -4.05
C GLY A 259 9.77 10.34 -2.69
N ARG A 260 9.43 9.22 -2.03
CA ARG A 260 8.81 9.23 -0.68
C ARG A 260 9.72 9.86 0.37
N ALA A 261 11.03 9.59 0.32
CA ALA A 261 11.98 10.24 1.19
C ALA A 261 12.02 11.78 0.96
N LEU A 262 12.06 12.22 -0.30
CA LEU A 262 12.06 13.63 -0.68
C LEU A 262 10.73 14.33 -0.33
N CYS A 263 9.60 13.66 -0.50
CA CYS A 263 8.27 14.19 -0.18
C CYS A 263 8.16 14.65 1.27
N GLY A 264 8.85 13.97 2.22
CA GLY A 264 8.91 14.41 3.61
C GLY A 264 9.45 15.84 3.79
N PHE A 265 10.31 16.30 2.90
CA PHE A 265 10.83 17.68 2.89
C PHE A 265 9.98 18.62 2.02
N LEU A 266 9.46 18.13 0.89
CA LEU A 266 8.62 18.93 -0.01
C LEU A 266 7.32 19.39 0.65
N THR A 267 6.73 18.55 1.51
CA THR A 267 5.53 18.88 2.30
C THR A 267 5.73 20.00 3.32
N LEU A 268 6.95 20.50 3.52
CA LEU A 268 7.22 21.74 4.27
C LEU A 268 6.84 23.01 3.48
N LYS A 269 6.78 22.93 2.15
CA LYS A 269 6.50 24.06 1.25
C LYS A 269 5.21 23.91 0.47
N PHE A 270 4.80 22.69 0.19
CA PHE A 270 3.64 22.38 -0.66
C PHE A 270 2.57 21.68 0.17
N ASP A 271 1.31 22.08 -0.04
CA ASP A 271 0.16 21.41 0.56
C ASP A 271 -0.15 20.06 -0.13
N ASP A 272 -0.99 19.23 0.50
CA ASP A 272 -1.32 17.90 0.00
C ASP A 272 -1.95 17.92 -1.40
N THR A 273 -2.71 18.97 -1.74
CA THR A 273 -3.31 19.12 -3.08
C THR A 273 -2.24 19.41 -4.13
N GLN A 274 -1.29 20.29 -3.81
CA GLN A 274 -0.16 20.62 -4.68
C GLN A 274 0.75 19.41 -4.87
N MET A 275 1.00 18.63 -3.82
CA MET A 275 1.77 17.39 -3.86
C MET A 275 1.14 16.37 -4.81
N VAL A 276 -0.18 16.17 -4.76
CA VAL A 276 -0.89 15.26 -5.67
C VAL A 276 -0.78 15.75 -7.13
N ARG A 277 -1.00 17.04 -7.40
CA ARG A 277 -0.90 17.62 -8.74
C ARG A 277 0.52 17.51 -9.30
N MET A 278 1.53 17.78 -8.47
CA MET A 278 2.93 17.64 -8.85
C MET A 278 3.25 16.19 -9.20
N GLY A 279 2.81 15.22 -8.39
CA GLY A 279 2.95 13.79 -8.67
C GLY A 279 2.32 13.39 -10.00
N GLN A 280 1.08 13.82 -10.26
CA GLN A 280 0.38 13.56 -11.53
C GLN A 280 1.12 14.16 -12.73
N GLY A 281 1.66 15.38 -12.60
CA GLY A 281 2.46 16.02 -13.64
C GLY A 281 3.75 15.27 -13.94
N ILE A 282 4.47 14.80 -12.92
CA ILE A 282 5.69 14.00 -13.08
C ILE A 282 5.36 12.65 -13.75
N ILE A 283 4.26 11.98 -13.36
CA ILE A 283 3.79 10.76 -14.02
C ILE A 283 3.49 11.01 -15.50
N ALA A 284 2.82 12.14 -15.83
CA ALA A 284 2.52 12.48 -17.20
C ALA A 284 3.78 12.63 -18.07
N ILE A 285 4.83 13.28 -17.53
CA ILE A 285 6.14 13.40 -18.19
C ILE A 285 6.78 12.02 -18.36
N GLY A 286 6.73 11.17 -17.34
CA GLY A 286 7.24 9.79 -17.42
C GLY A 286 6.52 8.94 -18.47
N ILE A 287 5.19 9.03 -18.56
CA ILE A 287 4.40 8.34 -19.59
C ILE A 287 4.73 8.90 -20.97
N ALA A 288 4.88 10.22 -21.12
CA ALA A 288 5.28 10.82 -22.39
C ALA A 288 6.65 10.30 -22.86
N ALA A 289 7.59 10.07 -21.93
CA ALA A 289 8.89 9.47 -22.25
C ALA A 289 8.76 8.05 -22.82
N PHE A 290 7.75 7.26 -22.43
CA PHE A 290 7.48 5.95 -23.05
C PHE A 290 6.96 6.07 -24.49
N LEU A 291 6.23 7.13 -24.81
CA LEU A 291 5.63 7.35 -26.12
C LEU A 291 6.63 7.92 -27.14
N LEU A 292 7.70 8.54 -26.66
CA LEU A 292 8.71 9.14 -27.54
C LEU A 292 9.69 8.09 -28.08
N PRO A 293 10.02 8.09 -29.37
CA PRO A 293 10.99 7.19 -29.97
C PRO A 293 12.44 7.69 -29.77
N LEU A 294 12.79 8.09 -28.53
CA LEU A 294 14.08 8.72 -28.19
C LEU A 294 15.10 7.75 -27.60
N GLY A 295 14.87 6.43 -27.76
CA GLY A 295 15.80 5.40 -27.34
C GLY A 295 15.57 4.90 -25.91
N GLU A 296 16.43 3.96 -25.50
CA GLU A 296 16.30 3.21 -24.25
C GLU A 296 16.43 4.11 -23.02
N ALA A 297 17.44 4.97 -22.99
CA ALA A 297 17.71 5.87 -21.86
C ALA A 297 16.50 6.74 -21.49
N VAL A 298 15.73 7.23 -22.47
CA VAL A 298 14.53 8.05 -22.24
C VAL A 298 13.39 7.18 -21.67
N THR A 299 13.26 5.94 -22.13
CA THR A 299 12.28 4.98 -21.57
C THR A 299 12.60 4.68 -20.11
N LEU A 300 13.88 4.47 -19.76
CA LEU A 300 14.31 4.21 -18.39
C LEU A 300 14.12 5.42 -17.47
N ALA A 301 14.45 6.62 -17.97
CA ALA A 301 14.13 7.86 -17.27
C ALA A 301 12.62 8.00 -17.04
N GLY A 302 11.79 7.58 -18.01
CA GLY A 302 10.34 7.52 -17.87
C GLY A 302 9.89 6.64 -16.71
N LEU A 303 10.47 5.44 -16.54
CA LEU A 303 10.16 4.53 -15.40
C LEU A 303 10.48 5.19 -14.05
N LEU A 304 11.67 5.81 -13.95
CA LEU A 304 12.08 6.53 -12.75
C LEU A 304 11.11 7.69 -12.45
N LEU A 305 10.72 8.46 -13.47
CA LEU A 305 9.79 9.58 -13.32
C LEU A 305 8.40 9.12 -12.93
N VAL A 306 7.87 8.03 -13.50
CA VAL A 306 6.57 7.48 -13.05
C VAL A 306 6.63 7.10 -11.58
N GLY A 307 7.72 6.45 -11.15
CA GLY A 307 7.93 6.11 -9.73
C GLY A 307 8.02 7.34 -8.82
N LEU A 308 8.82 8.35 -9.21
CA LEU A 308 8.93 9.62 -8.49
C LEU A 308 7.58 10.33 -8.38
N GLY A 309 6.79 10.34 -9.46
CA GLY A 309 5.47 10.96 -9.48
C GLY A 309 4.43 10.21 -8.64
N CYS A 310 4.55 8.88 -8.53
CA CYS A 310 3.71 8.08 -7.63
C CYS A 310 3.95 8.40 -6.16
N ALA A 311 5.17 8.76 -5.78
CA ALA A 311 5.60 8.90 -4.39
C ALA A 311 4.73 9.84 -3.52
N PRO A 312 4.38 11.07 -3.96
CA PRO A 312 3.60 12.02 -3.15
C PRO A 312 2.11 11.71 -3.09
N ILE A 313 1.54 10.96 -4.03
CA ILE A 313 0.09 10.90 -4.24
C ILE A 313 -0.60 10.18 -3.08
N TYR A 314 -0.17 8.96 -2.76
CA TYR A 314 -0.78 8.15 -1.70
C TYR A 314 -0.75 8.86 -0.34
N PRO A 315 0.43 9.29 0.17
CA PRO A 315 0.51 9.91 1.48
C PRO A 315 -0.33 11.19 1.58
N SER A 316 -0.32 12.01 0.53
CA SER A 316 -1.05 13.29 0.52
C SER A 316 -2.57 13.10 0.45
N ILE A 317 -3.09 12.12 -0.29
CA ILE A 317 -4.53 11.84 -0.32
C ILE A 317 -5.01 11.43 1.06
N ILE A 318 -4.28 10.50 1.72
CA ILE A 318 -4.66 9.99 3.04
C ILE A 318 -4.54 11.07 4.11
N HIS A 319 -3.42 11.83 4.12
CA HIS A 319 -3.21 12.91 5.09
C HIS A 319 -4.28 14.00 5.00
N ALA A 320 -4.73 14.34 3.78
CA ALA A 320 -5.77 15.34 3.57
C ALA A 320 -7.18 14.88 3.97
N THR A 321 -7.42 13.59 4.20
CA THR A 321 -8.77 13.04 4.42
C THR A 321 -9.44 13.61 5.66
N PRO A 322 -8.80 13.70 6.86
CA PRO A 322 -9.43 14.30 8.02
C PRO A 322 -9.80 15.77 7.84
N GLY A 323 -8.94 16.54 7.18
CA GLY A 323 -9.17 17.97 6.92
C GLY A 323 -10.31 18.22 5.92
N ARG A 324 -10.56 17.28 5.01
CA ARG A 324 -11.61 17.39 3.97
C ARG A 324 -12.98 16.91 4.42
N PHE A 325 -13.03 15.85 5.21
CA PHE A 325 -14.28 15.15 5.52
C PHE A 325 -14.65 15.18 7.01
N GLY A 326 -13.80 15.75 7.85
CA GLY A 326 -13.93 15.75 9.30
C GLY A 326 -13.18 14.62 9.97
N ALA A 327 -12.60 14.92 11.13
CA ALA A 327 -11.83 13.96 11.92
C ALA A 327 -12.69 12.79 12.45
N ASP A 328 -13.97 13.06 12.72
CA ASP A 328 -14.97 12.10 13.18
C ASP A 328 -15.28 10.99 12.14
N ARG A 329 -15.17 11.32 10.85
CA ARG A 329 -15.47 10.41 9.72
C ARG A 329 -14.23 9.84 9.04
N SER A 330 -13.06 10.39 9.32
CA SER A 330 -11.83 10.09 8.60
C SER A 330 -11.47 8.60 8.65
N GLN A 331 -11.62 7.93 9.79
CA GLN A 331 -11.32 6.51 9.93
C GLN A 331 -12.18 5.64 9.00
N ALA A 332 -13.49 5.92 8.93
CA ALA A 332 -14.40 5.17 8.07
C ALA A 332 -14.08 5.41 6.59
N ILE A 333 -13.78 6.66 6.21
CA ILE A 333 -13.45 7.03 4.81
C ILE A 333 -12.10 6.43 4.41
N ILE A 334 -11.07 6.49 5.26
CA ILE A 334 -9.77 5.87 5.01
C ILE A 334 -9.90 4.35 4.86
N GLY A 335 -10.73 3.70 5.68
CA GLY A 335 -11.01 2.27 5.54
C GLY A 335 -11.58 1.91 4.15
N VAL A 336 -12.50 2.73 3.62
CA VAL A 336 -13.07 2.53 2.28
C VAL A 336 -12.05 2.92 1.19
N GLN A 337 -11.19 3.94 1.40
CA GLN A 337 -10.08 4.26 0.50
C GLN A 337 -9.13 3.07 0.36
N MET A 338 -8.72 2.44 1.48
CA MET A 338 -7.87 1.25 1.45
C MET A 338 -8.51 0.10 0.69
N ALA A 339 -9.80 -0.17 0.96
CA ALA A 339 -10.54 -1.20 0.21
C ALA A 339 -10.55 -0.91 -1.31
N SER A 340 -10.79 0.36 -1.69
CA SER A 340 -10.75 0.81 -3.08
C SER A 340 -9.37 0.61 -3.73
N ALA A 341 -8.29 0.91 -2.98
CA ALA A 341 -6.90 0.69 -3.39
C ALA A 341 -6.62 -0.79 -3.68
N TYR A 342 -6.97 -1.66 -2.75
CA TYR A 342 -6.75 -3.11 -2.93
C TYR A 342 -7.57 -3.68 -4.09
N ILE A 343 -8.80 -3.20 -4.32
CA ILE A 343 -9.58 -3.57 -5.51
C ILE A 343 -8.85 -3.14 -6.78
N GLY A 344 -8.31 -1.91 -6.82
CA GLY A 344 -7.52 -1.42 -7.95
C GLY A 344 -6.28 -2.27 -8.24
N ASN A 345 -5.52 -2.58 -7.18
CA ASN A 345 -4.33 -3.43 -7.25
C ASN A 345 -4.62 -4.85 -7.77
N CYS A 346 -5.79 -5.41 -7.41
CA CYS A 346 -6.16 -6.77 -7.81
C CYS A 346 -6.75 -6.85 -9.21
N LEU A 347 -7.50 -5.83 -9.64
CA LEU A 347 -8.26 -5.91 -10.90
C LEU A 347 -7.51 -5.33 -12.09
N MET A 348 -6.86 -4.18 -11.93
CA MET A 348 -6.37 -3.42 -13.08
C MET A 348 -5.12 -4.02 -13.75
N PRO A 349 -4.14 -4.59 -13.03
CA PRO A 349 -3.01 -5.24 -13.69
C PRO A 349 -3.38 -6.51 -14.48
N PRO A 350 -4.24 -7.43 -13.96
CA PRO A 350 -4.74 -8.56 -14.77
C PRO A 350 -5.60 -8.09 -15.96
N LEU A 351 -6.43 -7.05 -15.79
CA LEU A 351 -7.22 -6.48 -16.88
C LEU A 351 -6.31 -5.99 -18.01
N PHE A 352 -5.23 -5.27 -17.69
CA PHE A 352 -4.23 -4.89 -18.67
C PHE A 352 -3.66 -6.13 -19.40
N GLY A 353 -3.33 -7.20 -18.65
CA GLY A 353 -2.82 -8.45 -19.23
C GLY A 353 -3.78 -9.06 -20.26
N VAL A 354 -5.07 -9.12 -19.93
CA VAL A 354 -6.11 -9.59 -20.87
C VAL A 354 -6.15 -8.71 -22.12
N ILE A 355 -6.17 -7.39 -21.95
CA ILE A 355 -6.19 -6.45 -23.10
C ILE A 355 -4.92 -6.61 -23.94
N ALA A 356 -3.74 -6.67 -23.31
CA ALA A 356 -2.46 -6.82 -24.02
C ALA A 356 -2.37 -8.13 -24.79
N ASN A 357 -2.93 -9.23 -24.28
CA ASN A 357 -2.97 -10.53 -24.96
C ASN A 357 -3.86 -10.51 -26.22
N HIS A 358 -4.92 -9.71 -26.21
CA HIS A 358 -5.83 -9.58 -27.39
C HIS A 358 -5.40 -8.48 -28.36
N THR A 359 -4.44 -7.63 -27.98
CA THR A 359 -3.95 -6.51 -28.80
C THR A 359 -2.43 -6.53 -28.91
N THR A 360 -1.74 -5.74 -28.11
CA THR A 360 -0.29 -5.65 -28.04
C THR A 360 0.15 -5.04 -26.70
N ILE A 361 1.30 -5.42 -26.19
CA ILE A 361 1.93 -4.80 -25.01
C ILE A 361 2.27 -3.32 -25.24
N ALA A 362 2.38 -2.87 -26.51
CA ALA A 362 2.69 -1.48 -26.86
C ALA A 362 1.61 -0.49 -26.38
N ILE A 363 0.42 -0.94 -26.04
CA ILE A 363 -0.63 -0.09 -25.46
C ILE A 363 -0.38 0.28 -23.98
N PHE A 364 0.66 -0.27 -23.33
CA PHE A 364 0.96 -0.04 -21.92
C PHE A 364 1.00 1.46 -21.53
N PRO A 365 1.71 2.36 -22.24
CA PRO A 365 1.71 3.78 -21.91
C PRO A 365 0.32 4.43 -22.05
N TYR A 366 -0.46 4.02 -23.04
CA TYR A 366 -1.81 4.55 -23.26
C TYR A 366 -2.77 4.10 -22.17
N TYR A 367 -2.64 2.87 -21.69
CA TYR A 367 -3.41 2.37 -20.55
C TYR A 367 -3.13 3.17 -19.28
N LEU A 368 -1.87 3.43 -18.99
CA LEU A 368 -1.47 4.26 -17.86
C LEU A 368 -1.97 5.71 -18.02
N LEU A 369 -1.93 6.25 -19.24
CA LEU A 369 -2.41 7.61 -19.56
C LEU A 369 -3.91 7.75 -19.30
N VAL A 370 -4.72 6.77 -19.69
CA VAL A 370 -6.18 6.78 -19.44
C VAL A 370 -6.46 6.78 -17.94
N ILE A 371 -5.75 5.95 -17.16
CA ILE A 371 -5.88 5.92 -15.70
C ILE A 371 -5.45 7.27 -15.09
N LEU A 372 -4.34 7.85 -15.56
CA LEU A 372 -3.85 9.15 -15.10
C LEU A 372 -4.83 10.28 -15.37
N ILE A 373 -5.43 10.33 -16.58
CA ILE A 373 -6.44 11.34 -16.94
C ILE A 373 -7.66 11.22 -16.04
N LEU A 374 -8.15 9.99 -15.80
CA LEU A 374 -9.28 9.76 -14.90
C LEU A 374 -8.94 10.19 -13.48
N MET A 375 -7.74 9.84 -12.98
CA MET A 375 -7.24 10.24 -11.68
C MET A 375 -7.20 11.76 -11.54
N GLY A 376 -6.65 12.47 -12.53
CA GLY A 376 -6.57 13.92 -12.55
C GLY A 376 -7.94 14.59 -12.55
N TYR A 377 -8.84 14.12 -13.43
CA TYR A 377 -10.22 14.61 -13.49
C TYR A 377 -10.95 14.45 -12.15
N MET A 378 -10.86 13.27 -11.55
CA MET A 378 -11.51 12.99 -10.26
C MET A 378 -10.89 13.78 -9.11
N HIS A 379 -9.57 13.98 -9.14
CA HIS A 379 -8.90 14.82 -8.15
C HIS A 379 -9.37 16.29 -8.23
N GLU A 380 -9.48 16.86 -9.44
CA GLU A 380 -9.98 18.23 -9.61
C GLU A 380 -11.47 18.35 -9.27
N ALA A 381 -12.28 17.33 -9.58
CA ALA A 381 -13.68 17.27 -9.16
C ALA A 381 -13.84 17.22 -7.65
N LEU A 382 -12.95 16.48 -6.95
CA LEU A 382 -12.87 16.46 -5.49
C LEU A 382 -12.60 17.87 -4.93
N GLN A 383 -11.58 18.58 -5.48
CA GLN A 383 -11.22 19.93 -5.02
C GLN A 383 -12.40 20.92 -5.13
N LYS A 384 -13.13 20.85 -6.27
CA LYS A 384 -14.31 21.71 -6.48
C LYS A 384 -15.41 21.43 -5.46
N LYS A 385 -15.70 20.15 -5.17
CA LYS A 385 -16.76 19.76 -4.24
C LYS A 385 -16.42 20.07 -2.77
N THR A 386 -15.17 19.92 -2.38
CA THR A 386 -14.76 20.17 -0.99
C THR A 386 -14.61 21.67 -0.70
N LYS A 387 -14.21 22.50 -1.69
CA LYS A 387 -14.21 23.96 -1.54
C LYS A 387 -15.62 24.57 -1.48
N ALA A 388 -16.60 23.96 -2.13
CA ALA A 388 -17.98 24.42 -2.10
C ALA A 388 -18.72 24.04 -0.81
N ALA A 389 -18.16 23.17 0.01
CA ALA A 389 -18.71 22.69 1.27
C ALA A 389 -18.09 23.36 2.52
N GLN A 390 -17.00 24.12 2.34
CA GLN A 390 -16.39 25.03 3.32
C GLN A 390 -16.95 26.46 3.17
#